data_03713bcb4a2e579de0c3201019d12371
#
_entry.id   03713bcb4a2e579de0c3201019d12371
#
_cell.length_a   1.000
_cell.length_b   1.000
_cell.length_c   1.000
_cell.angle_alpha   90.00
_cell.angle_beta   90.00
_cell.angle_gamma   90.00
#
_symmetry.space_group_name_H-M   'P 1'
#
loop_
_entity.id
_entity.type
_entity.pdbx_description
1 polymer ?
#
loop_
_entity_poly.entity_id
_entity_poly.type
_entity_poly.pdbx_seq_one_letter_code
_entity_poly.pdbx_strand_id
1 'polypeptide(L)'
;MVGVFKMNDYDWVKADTERQAKRFYLNETGISREDLEEDYLGEVPLTDTMLFHEEDVPELDEKMYKFTKEVWYGEEYYRVPFWWVILQMGTGESYIIASTEA
;
A
#
# COMPACT_ATOMS: atom_id res chain seq x y z
N MET A 1 7.62 15.15 0.42
CA MET A 1 7.10 14.37 1.56
C MET A 1 6.28 13.19 1.06
N VAL A 2 6.52 12.00 1.59
CA VAL A 2 5.88 10.79 1.11
C VAL A 2 4.49 10.61 1.72
N GLY A 3 3.56 10.09 0.92
CA GLY A 3 2.22 9.77 1.39
C GLY A 3 1.70 8.48 0.78
N VAL A 4 0.56 8.02 1.27
CA VAL A 4 -0.16 6.87 0.73
C VAL A 4 -1.56 7.34 0.34
N PHE A 5 -1.95 7.02 -0.88
CA PHE A 5 -3.19 7.49 -1.48
C PHE A 5 -4.05 6.30 -1.87
N LYS A 6 -5.27 6.27 -1.39
CA LYS A 6 -6.21 5.19 -1.70
C LYS A 6 -6.91 5.50 -3.02
N MET A 7 -6.58 4.75 -4.06
CA MET A 7 -7.07 4.98 -5.41
C MET A 7 -8.52 4.51 -5.61
N ASN A 8 -8.87 3.42 -4.93
CA ASN A 8 -10.21 2.83 -4.95
C ASN A 8 -10.32 1.88 -3.76
N ASP A 9 -11.34 1.04 -3.72
CA ASP A 9 -11.55 0.10 -2.61
C ASP A 9 -10.44 -0.95 -2.47
N TYR A 10 -9.61 -1.12 -3.51
CA TYR A 10 -8.67 -2.24 -3.59
C TYR A 10 -7.20 -1.85 -3.58
N ASP A 11 -6.87 -0.65 -4.07
CA ASP A 11 -5.47 -0.28 -4.31
C ASP A 11 -5.05 0.98 -3.58
N TRP A 12 -3.85 0.93 -2.99
CA TRP A 12 -3.17 2.07 -2.37
C TRP A 12 -1.85 2.31 -3.09
N VAL A 13 -1.53 3.58 -3.33
CA VAL A 13 -0.29 3.98 -4.00
C VAL A 13 0.55 4.85 -3.08
N LYS A 14 1.83 4.52 -2.97
CA LYS A 14 2.82 5.37 -2.30
C LYS A 14 3.36 6.37 -3.33
N ALA A 15 3.36 7.64 -2.99
CA ALA A 15 3.91 8.70 -3.84
C ALA A 15 4.23 9.93 -3.00
N ASP A 16 4.93 10.90 -3.57
CA ASP A 16 5.23 12.14 -2.87
C ASP A 16 4.03 13.10 -2.82
N THR A 17 3.18 13.06 -3.85
CA THR A 17 2.00 13.92 -3.94
C THR A 17 0.82 13.12 -4.49
N GLU A 18 -0.39 13.63 -4.24
CA GLU A 18 -1.62 13.09 -4.83
C GLU A 18 -1.54 13.04 -6.35
N ARG A 19 -1.03 14.11 -6.95
CA ARG A 19 -0.89 14.21 -8.41
C ARG A 19 0.01 13.11 -8.97
N GLN A 20 1.12 12.85 -8.32
CA GLN A 20 2.05 11.81 -8.73
C GLN A 20 1.42 10.42 -8.56
N ALA A 21 0.69 10.21 -7.47
CA ALA A 21 0.00 8.95 -7.22
C ALA A 21 -1.01 8.66 -8.32
N LYS A 22 -1.83 9.64 -8.67
CA LYS A 22 -2.83 9.50 -9.73
C LYS A 22 -2.20 9.24 -11.09
N ARG A 23 -1.14 9.97 -11.43
CA ARG A 23 -0.42 9.79 -12.69
C ARG A 23 0.17 8.38 -12.79
N PHE A 24 0.82 7.95 -11.72
CA PHE A 24 1.39 6.60 -11.66
C PHE A 24 0.30 5.55 -11.87
N TYR A 25 -0.81 5.67 -11.15
CA TYR A 25 -1.89 4.69 -11.21
C TYR A 25 -2.53 4.60 -12.60
N LEU A 26 -2.73 5.75 -13.26
CA LEU A 26 -3.26 5.78 -14.63
C LEU A 26 -2.33 5.06 -15.59
N ASN A 27 -1.01 5.26 -15.45
CA ASN A 27 -0.03 4.61 -16.31
C ASN A 27 0.04 3.10 -16.08
N GLU A 28 -0.06 2.67 -14.82
CA GLU A 28 0.05 1.25 -14.48
C GLU A 28 -1.19 0.44 -14.85
N THR A 29 -2.37 1.02 -14.67
CA THR A 29 -3.62 0.29 -14.82
C THR A 29 -4.31 0.53 -16.15
N GLY A 30 -4.02 1.65 -16.81
CA GLY A 30 -4.68 2.01 -18.05
C GLY A 30 -6.13 2.45 -17.90
N ILE A 31 -6.63 2.64 -16.67
CA ILE A 31 -8.00 3.14 -16.48
C ILE A 31 -8.10 4.59 -16.94
N SER A 32 -9.32 5.06 -17.22
CA SER A 32 -9.55 6.44 -17.61
C SER A 32 -9.42 7.35 -16.41
N ARG A 33 -9.06 8.62 -16.69
CA ARG A 33 -9.01 9.63 -15.63
C ARG A 33 -10.38 9.80 -14.96
N GLU A 34 -11.44 9.74 -15.73
CA GLU A 34 -12.81 9.85 -15.23
C GLU A 34 -13.12 8.76 -14.22
N ASP A 35 -12.78 7.50 -14.53
CA ASP A 35 -12.99 6.38 -13.63
C ASP A 35 -12.15 6.51 -12.37
N LEU A 36 -10.90 6.95 -12.49
CA LEU A 36 -10.05 7.17 -11.32
C LEU A 36 -10.65 8.21 -10.38
N GLU A 37 -11.08 9.36 -10.92
CA GLU A 37 -11.63 10.43 -10.09
C GLU A 37 -12.95 10.02 -9.42
N GLU A 38 -13.74 9.19 -10.06
CA GLU A 38 -14.98 8.66 -9.48
C GLU A 38 -14.69 7.75 -8.28
N ASP A 39 -13.65 6.93 -8.36
CA ASP A 39 -13.35 5.93 -7.33
C ASP A 39 -12.35 6.42 -6.27
N TYR A 40 -11.63 7.50 -6.53
CA TYR A 40 -10.55 7.97 -5.66
C TYR A 40 -11.05 8.33 -4.27
N LEU A 41 -10.39 7.78 -3.24
CA LEU A 41 -10.82 7.92 -1.85
C LEU A 41 -9.93 8.85 -1.01
N GLY A 42 -8.77 9.25 -1.52
CA GLY A 42 -7.94 10.26 -0.87
C GLY A 42 -6.71 9.74 -0.17
N GLU A 43 -5.97 10.67 0.41
CA GLU A 43 -4.77 10.35 1.18
C GLU A 43 -5.17 9.69 2.51
N VAL A 44 -4.43 8.66 2.91
CA VAL A 44 -4.64 7.96 4.18
C VAL A 44 -3.46 8.20 5.12
N PRO A 45 -3.68 8.15 6.45
CA PRO A 45 -2.59 8.31 7.40
C PRO A 45 -1.53 7.23 7.25
N LEU A 46 -0.27 7.58 7.45
CA LEU A 46 0.83 6.62 7.42
C LEU A 46 0.75 5.61 8.58
N THR A 47 -0.06 5.92 9.60
CA THR A 47 -0.33 5.02 10.71
C THR A 47 -1.39 3.97 10.39
N ASP A 48 -2.12 4.12 9.28
CA ASP A 48 -3.03 3.08 8.81
C ASP A 48 -2.24 1.81 8.49
N THR A 49 -2.88 0.67 8.60
CA THR A 49 -2.22 -0.62 8.48
C THR A 49 -2.64 -1.37 7.23
N MET A 50 -1.76 -2.28 6.80
CA MET A 50 -2.01 -3.21 5.72
C MET A 50 -1.58 -4.61 6.13
N LEU A 51 -2.05 -5.62 5.43
CA LEU A 51 -1.61 -7.00 5.64
C LEU A 51 -0.39 -7.27 4.76
N PHE A 52 0.68 -7.78 5.37
CA PHE A 52 1.91 -8.13 4.69
C PHE A 52 2.17 -9.63 4.83
N HIS A 53 2.31 -10.32 3.70
CA HIS A 53 2.49 -11.77 3.71
C HIS A 53 3.85 -12.14 4.28
N GLU A 54 3.88 -13.13 5.16
CA GLU A 54 5.10 -13.57 5.84
C GLU A 54 6.23 -13.93 4.85
N GLU A 55 5.88 -14.53 3.73
CA GLU A 55 6.86 -14.96 2.72
C GLU A 55 7.50 -13.80 1.95
N ASP A 56 6.86 -12.63 1.92
CA ASP A 56 7.35 -11.50 1.15
C ASP A 56 8.52 -10.78 1.82
N VAL A 57 8.78 -11.08 3.09
CA VAL A 57 9.85 -10.41 3.84
C VAL A 57 10.63 -11.37 4.74
N PRO A 58 11.30 -12.36 4.17
CA PRO A 58 12.04 -13.33 4.99
C PRO A 58 13.16 -12.71 5.84
N GLU A 59 13.71 -11.57 5.43
CA GLU A 59 14.80 -10.90 6.15
C GLU A 59 14.29 -10.05 7.32
N LEU A 60 12.99 -9.89 7.46
CA LEU A 60 12.38 -8.99 8.44
C LEU A 60 11.67 -9.72 9.57
N ASP A 61 11.75 -11.04 9.60
CA ASP A 61 11.08 -11.88 10.62
C ASP A 61 11.36 -11.41 12.04
N GLU A 62 12.60 -11.07 12.36
CA GLU A 62 12.97 -10.63 13.68
C GLU A 62 12.35 -9.29 14.08
N LYS A 63 12.03 -8.44 13.09
CA LYS A 63 11.44 -7.13 13.33
C LYS A 63 9.92 -7.16 13.29
N MET A 64 9.36 -8.16 12.64
CA MET A 64 7.91 -8.27 12.47
C MET A 64 7.19 -8.80 13.70
N TYR A 65 7.88 -9.42 14.64
CA TYR A 65 7.26 -9.92 15.86
C TYR A 65 6.55 -8.82 16.68
N LYS A 66 6.85 -7.56 16.41
CA LYS A 66 6.22 -6.41 17.05
C LYS A 66 4.80 -6.14 16.54
N PHE A 67 4.45 -6.74 15.41
CA PHE A 67 3.19 -6.48 14.76
C PHE A 67 2.24 -7.67 14.95
N THR A 68 0.94 -7.38 14.89
CA THR A 68 -0.08 -8.41 15.06
C THR A 68 -0.11 -9.37 13.88
N LYS A 69 -0.07 -10.66 14.17
CA LYS A 69 -0.17 -11.71 13.17
C LYS A 69 -1.63 -12.09 12.98
N GLU A 70 -2.06 -12.23 11.72
CA GLU A 70 -3.42 -12.61 11.38
C GLU A 70 -3.41 -13.76 10.39
N VAL A 71 -4.43 -14.61 10.42
CA VAL A 71 -4.57 -15.73 9.49
C VAL A 71 -5.79 -15.46 8.61
N TRP A 72 -5.57 -15.43 7.29
CA TRP A 72 -6.61 -15.24 6.29
C TRP A 72 -6.51 -16.31 5.22
N TYR A 73 -7.59 -17.00 4.95
CA TYR A 73 -7.63 -18.05 3.92
C TYR A 73 -6.53 -19.11 4.07
N GLY A 74 -6.17 -19.45 5.32
CA GLY A 74 -5.13 -20.44 5.60
C GLY A 74 -3.70 -19.93 5.52
N GLU A 75 -3.50 -18.65 5.24
CA GLU A 75 -2.17 -18.04 5.15
C GLU A 75 -1.95 -17.03 6.27
N GLU A 76 -0.70 -16.87 6.66
CA GLU A 76 -0.31 -15.97 7.73
C GLU A 76 0.15 -14.62 7.19
N TYR A 77 -0.37 -13.56 7.80
CA TYR A 77 -0.04 -12.18 7.45
C TYR A 77 0.28 -11.40 8.71
N TYR A 78 1.09 -10.36 8.55
CA TYR A 78 1.31 -9.38 9.61
C TYR A 78 0.57 -8.10 9.27
N ARG A 79 -0.11 -7.52 10.26
CA ARG A 79 -0.77 -6.21 10.11
C ARG A 79 0.25 -5.15 10.46
N VAL A 80 0.75 -4.43 9.45
CA VAL A 80 1.84 -3.48 9.60
C VAL A 80 1.42 -2.08 9.14
N PRO A 81 1.92 -1.02 9.78
CA PRO A 81 1.60 0.34 9.34
C PRO A 81 2.31 0.70 8.03
N PHE A 82 1.69 1.58 7.24
CA PHE A 82 2.27 2.00 5.96
C PHE A 82 3.67 2.61 6.12
N TRP A 83 3.90 3.41 7.18
CA TRP A 83 5.22 4.02 7.38
C TRP A 83 6.32 2.98 7.49
N TRP A 84 6.03 1.84 8.12
CA TRP A 84 7.01 0.76 8.25
C TRP A 84 7.32 0.13 6.88
N VAL A 85 6.28 -0.13 6.08
CA VAL A 85 6.46 -0.70 4.74
C VAL A 85 7.30 0.22 3.87
N ILE A 86 7.03 1.52 3.92
CA ILE A 86 7.79 2.52 3.15
C ILE A 86 9.26 2.51 3.57
N LEU A 87 9.55 2.40 4.86
CA LEU A 87 10.94 2.30 5.33
C LEU A 87 11.66 1.09 4.76
N GLN A 88 10.95 -0.03 4.58
CA GLN A 88 11.54 -1.25 4.03
C GLN A 88 11.68 -1.20 2.51
N MET A 89 10.69 -0.65 1.81
CA MET A 89 10.65 -0.65 0.35
C MET A 89 11.31 0.59 -0.27
N GLY A 90 11.49 1.66 0.51
CA GLY A 90 12.14 2.86 0.05
C GLY A 90 11.16 3.96 -0.36
N THR A 91 11.71 5.17 -0.54
CA THR A 91 10.92 6.38 -0.80
C THR A 91 11.14 6.96 -2.21
N GLY A 92 11.95 6.32 -3.05
CA GLY A 92 12.36 6.88 -4.34
C GLY A 92 11.24 7.02 -5.35
N GLU A 93 10.63 5.92 -5.73
CA GLU A 93 9.63 5.90 -6.80
C GLU A 93 8.23 5.64 -6.26
N SER A 94 7.22 6.02 -7.06
CA SER A 94 5.83 5.65 -6.76
C SER A 94 5.64 4.15 -7.02
N TYR A 95 4.81 3.50 -6.19
CA TYR A 95 4.48 2.09 -6.38
C TYR A 95 3.14 1.77 -5.70
N ILE A 96 2.53 0.67 -6.12
CA ILE A 96 1.35 0.14 -5.43
C ILE A 96 1.82 -0.50 -4.14
N ILE A 97 1.51 0.13 -3.01
CA ILE A 97 1.99 -0.33 -1.70
C ILE A 97 1.10 -1.42 -1.10
N ALA A 98 -0.18 -1.41 -1.45
CA ALA A 98 -1.13 -2.41 -0.99
C ALA A 98 -2.20 -2.63 -2.04
N SER A 99 -2.65 -3.86 -2.16
CA SER A 99 -3.74 -4.21 -3.06
C SER A 99 -4.52 -5.35 -2.44
N THR A 100 -5.84 -5.21 -2.41
CA THR A 100 -6.72 -6.25 -1.89
C THR A 100 -7.61 -6.76 -3.01
N GLU A 101 -7.72 -8.07 -3.13
CA GLU A 101 -8.68 -8.68 -4.04
C GLU A 101 -9.99 -8.90 -3.28
N ALA A 102 -11.04 -8.38 -3.84
CA ALA A 102 -12.37 -8.54 -3.25
C ALA A 102 -12.92 -9.93 -3.52
#